data_068a4c4e0933879d6164cea6bdcb653f
#
_entry.id   068a4c4e0933879d6164cea6bdcb653f
#
_cell.length_a   1.000
_cell.length_b   1.000
_cell.length_c   1.000
_cell.angle_alpha   90.00
_cell.angle_beta   90.00
_cell.angle_gamma   90.00
#
_symmetry.space_group_name_H-M   'P 1'
#
loop_
_entity.id
_entity.type
_entity.pdbx_description
1 polymer ?
#
loop_
_entity_poly.entity_id
_entity_poly.type
_entity_poly.pdbx_seq_one_letter_code
_entity_poly.pdbx_strand_id
1 'polypeptide(L)'
;MAVSRAFQRPATPFGPGHRGVDLLGSPAGPVLAAAAGTVSFAGPVAGRGVVTIGHGAVRTTYEPLQPAVTAGAVVRAGDLLGWLSAGHPGCPTTTCLHWGLLRGVEYLDPLDSFRRITPRLLALRRG
;
A
#
# COMPACT_ATOMS: atom_id res chain seq x y z
N MET A 1 -1.95 -7.60 8.85
CA MET A 1 -0.88 -8.31 8.12
C MET A 1 0.46 -8.08 8.80
N ALA A 2 1.28 -9.11 8.88
CA ALA A 2 2.64 -8.98 9.41
C ALA A 2 3.58 -8.39 8.37
N VAL A 3 4.57 -7.62 8.81
CA VAL A 3 5.58 -7.06 7.92
C VAL A 3 6.58 -8.15 7.54
N SER A 4 6.78 -8.38 6.24
CA SER A 4 7.79 -9.31 5.74
C SER A 4 9.06 -8.58 5.30
N ARG A 5 8.95 -7.31 4.90
CA ARG A 5 10.08 -6.50 4.50
C ARG A 5 9.82 -5.03 4.84
N ALA A 6 10.69 -4.46 5.67
CA ALA A 6 10.55 -3.09 6.14
C ALA A 6 10.97 -2.07 5.08
N PHE A 7 10.49 -0.84 5.26
CA PHE A 7 10.92 0.30 4.47
C PHE A 7 12.42 0.55 4.66
N GLN A 8 13.11 0.84 3.55
CA GLN A 8 14.51 1.26 3.55
C GLN A 8 14.64 2.50 2.68
N ARG A 9 14.91 3.65 3.31
CA ARG A 9 15.02 4.92 2.58
C ARG A 9 16.17 4.83 1.57
N PRO A 10 15.91 5.11 0.27
CA PRO A 10 16.99 5.20 -0.71
C PRO A 10 17.90 6.39 -0.38
N ALA A 11 19.21 6.23 -0.61
CA ALA A 11 20.18 7.31 -0.42
C ALA A 11 19.95 8.45 -1.42
N THR A 12 19.46 8.12 -2.61
CA THR A 12 19.06 9.07 -3.64
C THR A 12 17.68 8.67 -4.16
N PRO A 13 16.95 9.57 -4.87
CA PRO A 13 15.62 9.24 -5.39
C PRO A 13 15.58 8.00 -6.29
N PHE A 14 16.69 7.67 -6.94
CA PHE A 14 16.79 6.53 -7.84
C PHE A 14 17.71 5.43 -7.31
N GLY A 15 18.25 5.60 -6.08
CA GLY A 15 19.16 4.64 -5.48
C GLY A 15 18.45 3.40 -4.95
N PRO A 16 19.23 2.39 -4.52
CA PRO A 16 18.66 1.18 -3.92
C PRO A 16 17.99 1.51 -2.59
N GLY A 17 16.99 0.72 -2.27
CA GLY A 17 16.20 0.84 -1.05
C GLY A 17 14.89 0.10 -1.23
N HIS A 18 14.06 0.10 -0.19
CA HIS A 18 12.71 -0.48 -0.26
C HIS A 18 11.69 0.64 -0.08
N ARG A 19 10.99 1.00 -1.14
CA ARG A 19 10.10 2.17 -1.23
C ARG A 19 8.69 1.90 -0.69
N GLY A 20 8.62 1.15 0.38
CA GLY A 20 7.37 0.78 1.04
C GLY A 20 7.63 -0.34 2.01
N VAL A 21 6.57 -0.94 2.51
CA VAL A 21 6.65 -2.14 3.35
C VAL A 21 5.92 -3.27 2.64
N ASP A 22 6.45 -4.49 2.78
CA ASP A 22 5.78 -5.69 2.32
C ASP A 22 5.07 -6.34 3.49
N LEU A 23 3.79 -6.62 3.31
CA LEU A 23 2.94 -7.22 4.32
C LEU A 23 2.54 -8.61 3.86
N LEU A 24 2.69 -9.60 4.75
CA LEU A 24 2.23 -10.95 4.47
C LEU A 24 0.70 -10.96 4.42
N GLY A 25 0.15 -11.56 3.38
CA GLY A 25 -1.28 -11.67 3.19
C GLY A 25 -1.71 -13.09 2.84
N SER A 26 -3.01 -13.29 2.81
CA SER A 26 -3.61 -14.55 2.35
C SER A 26 -3.89 -14.47 0.86
N PRO A 27 -3.81 -15.60 0.12
CA PRO A 27 -4.19 -15.62 -1.29
C PRO A 27 -5.62 -15.11 -1.47
N ALA A 28 -5.81 -14.19 -2.42
CA ALA A 28 -7.10 -13.55 -2.69
C ALA A 28 -7.71 -12.82 -1.48
N GLY A 29 -6.92 -12.51 -0.45
CA GLY A 29 -7.39 -11.79 0.72
C GLY A 29 -7.73 -10.34 0.40
N PRO A 30 -8.59 -9.70 1.21
CA PRO A 30 -8.99 -8.32 0.96
C PRO A 30 -7.85 -7.33 1.23
N VAL A 31 -7.75 -6.31 0.38
CA VAL A 31 -6.85 -5.17 0.57
C VAL A 31 -7.70 -3.97 0.90
N LEU A 32 -7.42 -3.33 2.04
CA LEU A 32 -8.25 -2.25 2.58
C LEU A 32 -7.49 -0.93 2.55
N ALA A 33 -8.25 0.16 2.36
CA ALA A 33 -7.67 1.51 2.38
C ALA A 33 -7.09 1.83 3.75
N ALA A 34 -5.87 2.35 3.76
CA ALA A 34 -5.19 2.72 5.01
C ALA A 34 -5.79 3.97 5.65
N ALA A 35 -6.35 4.87 4.84
CA ALA A 35 -6.96 6.11 5.30
C ALA A 35 -7.95 6.60 4.27
N ALA A 36 -8.79 7.57 4.67
CA ALA A 36 -9.75 8.19 3.77
C ALA A 36 -9.07 8.95 2.64
N GLY A 37 -9.66 8.96 1.47
CA GLY A 37 -9.14 9.69 0.33
C GLY A 37 -9.91 9.41 -0.93
N THR A 38 -9.31 9.77 -2.06
CA THR A 38 -9.88 9.55 -3.38
C THR A 38 -8.93 8.67 -4.19
N VAL A 39 -9.47 7.64 -4.83
CA VAL A 39 -8.69 6.77 -5.71
C VAL A 39 -8.24 7.60 -6.92
N SER A 40 -6.93 7.76 -7.07
CA SER A 40 -6.35 8.51 -8.19
C SER A 40 -5.96 7.59 -9.35
N PHE A 41 -5.75 6.30 -9.08
CA PHE A 41 -5.43 5.30 -10.10
C PHE A 41 -5.88 3.92 -9.62
N ALA A 42 -6.41 3.13 -10.54
CA ALA A 42 -6.73 1.72 -10.29
C ALA A 42 -6.62 0.98 -11.62
N GLY A 43 -5.65 0.08 -11.72
CA GLY A 43 -5.45 -0.66 -12.96
C GLY A 43 -4.09 -1.33 -13.04
N PRO A 44 -3.74 -1.88 -14.21
CA PRO A 44 -2.47 -2.58 -14.37
C PRO A 44 -1.29 -1.62 -14.58
N VAL A 45 -0.16 -1.96 -13.96
CA VAL A 45 1.13 -1.32 -14.19
C VAL A 45 2.17 -2.42 -14.31
N ALA A 46 2.83 -2.52 -15.46
CA ALA A 46 3.85 -3.55 -15.71
C ALA A 46 3.35 -4.98 -15.40
N GLY A 47 2.10 -5.27 -15.76
CA GLY A 47 1.52 -6.60 -15.63
C GLY A 47 0.96 -6.92 -14.24
N ARG A 48 0.90 -5.96 -13.31
CA ARG A 48 0.32 -6.17 -11.99
C ARG A 48 -0.70 -5.10 -11.66
N GLY A 49 -1.72 -5.45 -10.90
CA GLY A 49 -2.75 -4.49 -10.49
C GLY A 49 -2.26 -3.57 -9.39
N VAL A 50 -2.55 -2.28 -9.52
CA VAL A 50 -2.14 -1.23 -8.59
C VAL A 50 -3.33 -0.34 -8.28
N VAL A 51 -3.47 0.05 -7.01
CA VAL A 51 -4.40 1.10 -6.59
C VAL A 51 -3.60 2.18 -5.89
N THR A 52 -3.88 3.44 -6.22
CA THR A 52 -3.30 4.61 -5.57
C THR A 52 -4.41 5.47 -5.00
N ILE A 53 -4.27 5.89 -3.75
CA ILE A 53 -5.22 6.78 -3.08
C ILE A 53 -4.53 8.09 -2.75
N GLY A 54 -5.16 9.20 -3.12
CA GLY A 54 -4.73 10.54 -2.70
C GLY A 54 -5.39 10.92 -1.38
N HIS A 55 -4.57 11.41 -0.44
CA HIS A 55 -5.01 11.84 0.89
C HIS A 55 -4.70 13.31 1.15
N GLY A 56 -4.68 14.13 0.10
CA GLY A 56 -4.21 15.50 0.17
C GLY A 56 -2.73 15.61 -0.17
N ALA A 57 -1.89 15.91 0.83
CA ALA A 57 -0.45 16.10 0.60
C ALA A 57 0.32 14.80 0.32
N VAL A 58 -0.24 13.67 0.67
CA VAL A 58 0.38 12.35 0.48
C VAL A 58 -0.54 11.42 -0.30
N ARG A 59 0.03 10.35 -0.84
CA ARG A 59 -0.73 9.27 -1.47
C ARG A 59 -0.19 7.92 -1.05
N THR A 60 -1.06 6.92 -1.01
CA THR A 60 -0.70 5.54 -0.70
C THR A 60 -0.85 4.68 -1.94
N THR A 61 0.01 3.68 -2.07
CA THR A 61 0.00 2.73 -3.18
C THR A 61 -0.13 1.32 -2.64
N TYR A 62 -0.85 0.48 -3.37
CA TYR A 62 -1.18 -0.90 -3.00
C TYR A 62 -0.97 -1.79 -4.20
N GLU A 63 -0.13 -2.81 -4.09
CA GLU A 63 0.12 -3.77 -5.16
C GLU A 63 0.73 -5.08 -4.61
N PRO A 64 0.54 -6.21 -5.31
CA PRO A 64 -0.34 -6.42 -6.45
C PRO A 64 -1.74 -6.82 -5.98
N LEU A 65 -2.77 -6.31 -6.63
CA LEU A 65 -4.14 -6.68 -6.31
C LEU A 65 -5.02 -6.67 -7.57
N GLN A 66 -6.16 -7.37 -7.46
CA GLN A 66 -7.25 -7.24 -8.41
C GLN A 66 -8.11 -6.07 -7.93
N PRO A 67 -8.12 -4.92 -8.59
CA PRO A 67 -8.88 -3.77 -8.10
C PRO A 67 -10.38 -4.02 -8.10
N ALA A 68 -11.05 -3.57 -7.02
CA ALA A 68 -12.50 -3.54 -6.90
C ALA A 68 -13.04 -2.10 -6.87
N VAL A 69 -12.17 -1.12 -7.10
CA VAL A 69 -12.50 0.29 -7.17
C VAL A 69 -11.99 0.87 -8.48
N THR A 70 -12.51 2.05 -8.83
CA THR A 70 -12.10 2.79 -10.03
C THR A 70 -11.58 4.16 -9.63
N ALA A 71 -10.78 4.78 -10.51
CA ALA A 71 -10.31 6.14 -10.30
C ALA A 71 -11.50 7.10 -10.12
N GLY A 72 -11.38 8.00 -9.16
CA GLY A 72 -12.44 8.92 -8.78
C GLY A 72 -13.29 8.45 -7.60
N ALA A 73 -13.23 7.18 -7.23
CA ALA A 73 -13.99 6.68 -6.08
C ALA A 73 -13.48 7.31 -4.77
N VAL A 74 -14.42 7.73 -3.93
CA VAL A 74 -14.12 8.23 -2.58
C VAL A 74 -14.18 7.06 -1.63
N VAL A 75 -13.14 6.88 -0.83
CA VAL A 75 -13.02 5.77 0.12
C VAL A 75 -12.75 6.30 1.52
N ARG A 76 -13.13 5.49 2.52
CA ARG A 76 -12.81 5.72 3.93
C ARG A 76 -11.80 4.68 4.38
N ALA A 77 -11.13 4.95 5.50
CA ALA A 77 -10.24 3.96 6.10
C ALA A 77 -10.98 2.64 6.30
N GLY A 78 -10.38 1.54 5.88
CA GLY A 78 -10.97 0.21 5.96
C GLY A 78 -11.84 -0.19 4.79
N ASP A 79 -12.14 0.70 3.85
CA ASP A 79 -12.91 0.32 2.66
C ASP A 79 -12.12 -0.63 1.76
N LEU A 80 -12.83 -1.55 1.11
CA LEU A 80 -12.22 -2.54 0.22
C LEU A 80 -11.66 -1.86 -1.03
N LEU A 81 -10.40 -2.13 -1.34
CA LEU A 81 -9.75 -1.68 -2.58
C LEU A 81 -9.68 -2.78 -3.63
N GLY A 82 -9.63 -4.02 -3.21
CA GLY A 82 -9.51 -5.15 -4.10
C GLY A 82 -9.02 -6.41 -3.39
N TRP A 83 -8.57 -7.37 -4.18
CA TRP A 83 -8.20 -8.69 -3.73
C TRP A 83 -6.71 -8.93 -4.01
N LEU A 84 -5.98 -9.37 -3.00
CA LEU A 84 -4.54 -9.56 -3.10
C LEU A 84 -4.18 -10.60 -4.15
N SER A 85 -3.24 -10.25 -5.03
CA SER A 85 -2.72 -11.15 -6.07
C SER A 85 -1.36 -11.73 -5.64
N ALA A 86 -1.02 -12.89 -6.17
CA ALA A 86 0.30 -13.50 -5.98
C ALA A 86 1.35 -12.83 -6.89
N GLY A 87 2.63 -13.12 -6.63
CA GLY A 87 3.72 -12.78 -7.55
C GLY A 87 4.54 -11.55 -7.20
N HIS A 88 4.40 -10.99 -6.00
CA HIS A 88 5.25 -9.88 -5.58
C HIS A 88 6.70 -10.35 -5.37
N PRO A 89 7.70 -9.75 -6.06
CA PRO A 89 9.10 -10.11 -5.88
C PRO A 89 9.57 -9.91 -4.44
N GLY A 90 10.37 -10.83 -3.93
CA GLY A 90 10.91 -10.76 -2.58
C GLY A 90 9.96 -11.22 -1.48
N CYS A 91 8.76 -11.69 -1.84
CA CYS A 91 7.82 -12.26 -0.89
C CYS A 91 8.29 -13.64 -0.44
N PRO A 92 8.40 -13.92 0.87
CA PRO A 92 8.79 -15.26 1.35
C PRO A 92 7.70 -16.30 1.14
N THR A 93 6.46 -15.87 0.86
CA THR A 93 5.35 -16.73 0.47
C THR A 93 4.87 -16.31 -0.91
N THR A 94 3.77 -16.90 -1.39
CA THR A 94 3.23 -16.54 -2.69
C THR A 94 2.47 -15.21 -2.68
N THR A 95 2.15 -14.67 -1.49
CA THR A 95 1.20 -13.56 -1.39
C THR A 95 1.69 -12.51 -0.38
N CYS A 96 2.14 -11.37 -0.89
CA CYS A 96 2.50 -10.20 -0.09
C CYS A 96 1.90 -8.96 -0.71
N LEU A 97 1.49 -8.02 0.12
CA LEU A 97 1.08 -6.68 -0.30
C LEU A 97 2.26 -5.72 -0.16
N HIS A 98 2.62 -5.05 -1.23
CA HIS A 98 3.53 -3.91 -1.16
C HIS A 98 2.71 -2.64 -0.93
N TRP A 99 2.96 -1.96 0.19
CA TRP A 99 2.26 -0.76 0.61
C TRP A 99 3.24 0.41 0.67
N GLY A 100 3.02 1.41 -0.17
CA GLY A 100 3.88 2.58 -0.27
C GLY A 100 3.19 3.86 0.19
N LEU A 101 3.97 4.84 0.59
CA LEU A 101 3.51 6.18 0.95
C LEU A 101 4.44 7.19 0.28
N LEU A 102 3.85 8.14 -0.47
CA LEU A 102 4.59 9.17 -1.18
C LEU A 102 4.10 10.55 -0.77
N ARG A 103 5.06 11.47 -0.60
CA ARG A 103 4.82 12.91 -0.52
C ARG A 103 5.60 13.54 -1.67
N GLY A 104 4.87 13.99 -2.72
CA GLY A 104 5.53 14.37 -3.97
C GLY A 104 6.23 13.17 -4.60
N VAL A 105 7.55 13.25 -4.76
CA VAL A 105 8.39 12.16 -5.28
C VAL A 105 9.13 11.40 -4.18
N GLU A 106 8.97 11.82 -2.92
CA GLU A 106 9.65 11.21 -1.78
C GLU A 106 8.83 10.08 -1.20
N TYR A 107 9.44 8.89 -1.11
CA TYR A 107 8.86 7.76 -0.40
C TYR A 107 9.11 7.89 1.10
N LEU A 108 8.08 7.64 1.89
CA LEU A 108 8.12 7.68 3.34
C LEU A 108 7.85 6.28 3.89
N ASP A 109 8.24 6.06 5.15
CA ASP A 109 7.87 4.82 5.84
C ASP A 109 6.38 4.88 6.20
N PRO A 110 5.52 4.05 5.57
CA PRO A 110 4.09 4.11 5.84
C PRO A 110 3.76 3.79 7.30
N LEU A 111 4.48 2.85 7.91
CA LEU A 111 4.21 2.46 9.30
C LEU A 111 4.47 3.60 10.26
N ASP A 112 5.60 4.29 10.11
CA ASP A 112 5.94 5.42 10.98
C ASP A 112 5.02 6.61 10.73
N SER A 113 4.82 6.98 9.47
CA SER A 113 4.03 8.15 9.10
C SER A 113 2.56 8.01 9.48
N PHE A 114 1.94 6.86 9.23
CA PHE A 114 0.55 6.63 9.61
C PHE A 114 0.36 6.47 11.11
N ARG A 115 1.34 5.97 11.81
CA ARG A 115 1.30 5.94 13.28
C ARG A 115 1.16 7.34 13.86
N ARG A 116 1.85 8.32 13.29
CA ARG A 116 1.78 9.71 13.74
C ARG A 116 0.48 10.39 13.35
N ILE A 117 -0.05 10.09 12.16
CA ILE A 117 -1.24 10.73 11.61
C ILE A 117 -2.50 10.06 12.09
N THR A 118 -2.54 8.72 12.10
CA THR A 118 -3.71 7.92 12.45
C THR A 118 -3.35 6.75 13.34
N PRO A 119 -3.04 6.98 14.63
CA PRO A 119 -2.65 5.89 15.53
C PRO A 119 -3.67 4.76 15.60
N ARG A 120 -4.96 5.07 15.52
CA ARG A 120 -6.05 4.08 15.57
C ARG A 120 -5.97 3.06 14.44
N LEU A 121 -5.57 3.50 13.25
CA LEU A 121 -5.51 2.62 12.09
C LEU A 121 -4.51 1.49 12.31
N LEU A 122 -3.32 1.82 12.84
CA LEU A 122 -2.29 0.82 13.12
C LEU A 122 -2.67 -0.08 14.28
N ALA A 123 -3.35 0.44 15.28
CA ALA A 123 -3.84 -0.36 16.40
C ALA A 123 -4.85 -1.42 15.93
N LEU A 124 -5.76 -1.05 15.04
CA LEU A 124 -6.73 -1.99 14.45
C LEU A 124 -6.04 -3.09 13.63
N ARG A 125 -4.93 -2.78 12.98
CA ARG A 125 -4.18 -3.74 12.17
C ARG A 125 -3.44 -4.79 12.97
N ARG A 126 -3.24 -4.57 14.26
CA ARG A 126 -2.56 -5.51 15.15
C ARG A 126 -3.47 -6.63 15.64
N GLY A 127 -4.76 -6.42 15.52
CA GLY A 127 -5.76 -7.38 16.00
C GLY A 127 -5.86 -8.65 15.17
#